data_36b3620fe4a6dcbc2cca759074575338
#
_entry.id   36b3620fe4a6dcbc2cca759074575338
#
_cell.length_a   1.000
_cell.length_b   1.000
_cell.length_c   1.000
_cell.angle_alpha   90.00
_cell.angle_beta   90.00
_cell.angle_gamma   90.00
#
_symmetry.space_group_name_H-M   'P 1'
#
loop_
_entity.id
_entity.type
_entity.pdbx_description
1 polymer ?
#
loop_
_entity_poly.entity_id
_entity_poly.type
_entity_poly.pdbx_seq_one_letter_code
_entity_poly.pdbx_strand_id
1 'polypeptide(L)'
;LAKDTRKLFDPKDDAVLTYLDDDGRSIEPEFYMPTLPTVLVNGTEGIGTGFSCYVPPFNPEDIKQNIVNHINNKPFKPMKPWFRGFKGRVFEDEGGGWVTEGIWQVIGTTVKVSELPPGRWTQDYKEYLDTLVEKKLIGSFTNNSTTEDVDFLIQGYSGKDIIKDLKLQKTIRSTNMHLFHPSKGICKYQSAEEILSDFIGLRLEYYKKRKDQLIW
;
A
#
# COMPACT_ATOMS: atom_id res chain seq x y z
N LEU A 1 16.59 6.42 14.93
CA LEU A 1 15.89 5.23 14.44
C LEU A 1 14.95 4.68 15.52
N ALA A 2 13.79 4.17 15.11
CA ALA A 2 12.87 3.50 16.02
C ALA A 2 13.52 2.24 16.62
N LYS A 3 13.14 1.88 17.87
CA LYS A 3 13.72 0.75 18.61
C LYS A 3 13.65 -0.58 17.84
N ASP A 4 12.59 -0.77 17.06
CA ASP A 4 12.36 -2.02 16.34
C ASP A 4 12.94 -2.05 14.91
N THR A 5 13.58 -0.96 14.46
CA THR A 5 14.18 -0.89 13.12
C THR A 5 15.19 -2.03 12.89
N ARG A 6 15.98 -2.36 13.91
CA ARG A 6 17.00 -3.43 13.82
C ARG A 6 16.42 -4.86 13.90
N LYS A 7 15.11 -5.00 14.14
CA LYS A 7 14.39 -6.28 13.94
C LYS A 7 14.05 -6.50 12.46
N LEU A 8 13.77 -5.40 11.74
CA LEU A 8 13.49 -5.45 10.33
C LEU A 8 14.77 -5.52 9.48
N PHE A 9 15.79 -4.78 9.89
CA PHE A 9 17.12 -4.76 9.28
C PHE A 9 18.13 -5.37 10.26
N ASP A 10 18.35 -6.68 10.15
CA ASP A 10 19.18 -7.44 11.10
C ASP A 10 20.64 -6.93 11.07
N PRO A 11 21.25 -6.57 12.22
CA PRO A 11 22.66 -6.14 12.28
C PRO A 11 23.67 -7.13 11.68
N LYS A 12 23.31 -8.41 11.68
CA LYS A 12 24.20 -9.46 11.11
C LYS A 12 24.28 -9.39 9.59
N ASP A 13 23.40 -8.67 8.93
CA ASP A 13 23.46 -8.45 7.49
C ASP A 13 24.41 -7.31 7.12
N ASP A 14 24.73 -6.39 8.03
CA ASP A 14 25.54 -5.21 7.76
C ASP A 14 26.90 -5.59 7.14
N ALA A 15 27.52 -6.69 7.59
CA ALA A 15 28.83 -7.15 7.11
C ALA A 15 28.81 -7.74 5.68
N VAL A 16 27.62 -8.02 5.12
CA VAL A 16 27.48 -8.62 3.79
C VAL A 16 26.82 -7.68 2.78
N LEU A 17 26.52 -6.44 3.19
CA LEU A 17 26.02 -5.39 2.29
C LEU A 17 27.18 -4.77 1.51
N THR A 18 26.89 -4.31 0.29
CA THR A 18 27.81 -3.51 -0.53
C THR A 18 27.62 -2.05 -0.17
N TYR A 19 28.65 -1.43 0.40
CA TYR A 19 28.62 -0.02 0.78
C TYR A 19 29.13 0.86 -0.35
N LEU A 20 28.50 2.01 -0.51
CA LEU A 20 28.97 3.06 -1.41
C LEU A 20 30.18 3.75 -0.81
N ASP A 21 31.01 4.32 -1.68
CA ASP A 21 32.18 5.11 -1.31
C ASP A 21 32.02 6.55 -1.84
N ASP A 22 32.29 7.51 -0.99
CA ASP A 22 32.33 8.92 -1.33
C ASP A 22 33.67 9.50 -0.86
N ASP A 23 34.58 9.76 -1.82
CA ASP A 23 35.93 10.28 -1.58
C ASP A 23 36.74 9.47 -0.54
N GLY A 24 36.67 8.13 -0.59
CA GLY A 24 37.37 7.23 0.32
C GLY A 24 36.66 7.04 1.68
N ARG A 25 35.43 7.51 1.81
CA ARG A 25 34.59 7.27 2.97
C ARG A 25 33.47 6.33 2.63
N SER A 26 33.35 5.25 3.38
CA SER A 26 32.17 4.37 3.30
C SER A 26 30.95 5.10 3.84
N ILE A 27 29.91 5.16 3.02
CA ILE A 27 28.61 5.78 3.34
C ILE A 27 27.52 4.71 3.48
N GLU A 28 26.30 4.95 2.98
CA GLU A 28 25.22 3.97 3.02
C GLU A 28 25.46 2.78 2.07
N PRO A 29 24.82 1.64 2.32
CA PRO A 29 24.83 0.55 1.35
C PRO A 29 24.02 0.89 0.11
N GLU A 30 24.34 0.25 -1.03
CA GLU A 30 23.56 0.36 -2.28
C GLU A 30 22.06 0.12 -2.05
N PHE A 31 21.73 -0.82 -1.16
CA PHE A 31 20.38 -1.04 -0.63
C PHE A 31 20.45 -1.80 0.70
N TYR A 32 19.42 -1.62 1.51
CA TYR A 32 19.26 -2.40 2.74
C TYR A 32 18.48 -3.67 2.47
N MET A 33 18.82 -4.75 3.20
CA MET A 33 18.17 -6.06 3.06
C MET A 33 17.23 -6.31 4.25
N PRO A 34 15.92 -5.99 4.15
CA PRO A 34 14.99 -6.22 5.23
C PRO A 34 14.63 -7.70 5.39
N THR A 35 14.08 -8.09 6.54
CA THR A 35 13.56 -9.44 6.79
C THR A 35 12.23 -9.72 6.08
N LEU A 36 11.46 -8.66 5.78
CA LEU A 36 10.22 -8.69 5.00
C LEU A 36 10.29 -7.65 3.88
N PRO A 37 9.63 -7.85 2.74
CA PRO A 37 9.62 -6.90 1.64
C PRO A 37 8.85 -5.63 2.02
N THR A 38 9.57 -4.61 2.51
CA THR A 38 8.98 -3.35 2.99
C THR A 38 8.16 -2.64 1.93
N VAL A 39 8.51 -2.79 0.65
CA VAL A 39 7.75 -2.24 -0.47
C VAL A 39 6.33 -2.82 -0.55
N LEU A 40 6.13 -4.10 -0.21
CA LEU A 40 4.81 -4.72 -0.15
C LEU A 40 4.08 -4.41 1.16
N VAL A 41 4.81 -4.28 2.27
CA VAL A 41 4.20 -3.97 3.58
C VAL A 41 3.67 -2.54 3.62
N ASN A 42 4.47 -1.59 3.17
CA ASN A 42 4.15 -0.16 3.23
C ASN A 42 3.44 0.34 1.96
N GLY A 43 3.60 -0.38 0.85
CA GLY A 43 3.31 0.17 -0.45
C GLY A 43 4.34 1.22 -0.86
N THR A 44 4.26 1.67 -2.10
CA THR A 44 5.04 2.80 -2.59
C THR A 44 4.30 3.54 -3.68
N GLU A 45 4.44 4.84 -3.70
CA GLU A 45 3.94 5.72 -4.75
C GLU A 45 5.04 6.72 -5.11
N GLY A 46 5.32 6.85 -6.38
CA GLY A 46 6.33 7.78 -6.87
C GLY A 46 6.03 8.25 -8.27
N ILE A 47 6.24 9.55 -8.49
CA ILE A 47 6.10 10.20 -9.78
C ILE A 47 7.48 10.71 -10.17
N GLY A 48 7.99 10.25 -11.31
CA GLY A 48 9.22 10.74 -11.92
C GLY A 48 8.97 11.31 -13.32
N THR A 49 9.98 11.93 -13.91
CA THR A 49 9.88 12.41 -15.29
C THR A 49 9.75 11.21 -16.24
N GLY A 50 8.55 11.01 -16.79
CA GLY A 50 8.27 9.91 -17.72
C GLY A 50 7.94 8.56 -17.08
N PHE A 51 7.99 8.45 -15.75
CA PHE A 51 7.63 7.24 -15.02
C PHE A 51 6.73 7.56 -13.82
N SER A 52 5.80 6.67 -13.57
CA SER A 52 5.12 6.61 -12.28
C SER A 52 5.18 5.18 -11.76
N CYS A 53 5.24 5.03 -10.45
CA CYS A 53 5.19 3.74 -9.78
C CYS A 53 4.09 3.78 -8.73
N TYR A 54 3.30 2.75 -8.68
CA TYR A 54 2.34 2.54 -7.60
C TYR A 54 2.30 1.06 -7.22
N VAL A 55 2.70 0.73 -6.00
CA VAL A 55 2.55 -0.58 -5.40
C VAL A 55 1.64 -0.42 -4.18
N PRO A 56 0.44 -1.01 -4.16
CA PRO A 56 -0.41 -0.93 -2.98
C PRO A 56 0.22 -1.68 -1.79
N PRO A 57 -0.11 -1.32 -0.55
CA PRO A 57 0.29 -2.09 0.62
C PRO A 57 -0.50 -3.40 0.73
N PHE A 58 0.13 -4.43 1.30
CA PHE A 58 -0.44 -5.74 1.55
C PHE A 58 -0.32 -6.13 3.02
N ASN A 59 -1.17 -7.03 3.48
CA ASN A 59 -1.15 -7.49 4.87
C ASN A 59 0.17 -8.25 5.16
N PRO A 60 0.96 -7.82 6.16
CA PRO A 60 2.20 -8.50 6.54
C PRO A 60 2.02 -9.99 6.88
N GLU A 61 0.85 -10.39 7.42
CA GLU A 61 0.55 -11.79 7.71
C GLU A 61 0.37 -12.62 6.44
N ASP A 62 -0.26 -12.06 5.38
CA ASP A 62 -0.40 -12.73 4.08
C ASP A 62 0.97 -12.86 3.40
N ILE A 63 1.80 -11.82 3.47
CA ILE A 63 3.18 -11.84 2.98
C ILE A 63 3.97 -12.94 3.69
N LYS A 64 3.94 -12.97 5.02
CA LYS A 64 4.61 -13.99 5.85
C LYS A 64 4.14 -15.39 5.49
N GLN A 65 2.82 -15.59 5.35
CA GLN A 65 2.27 -16.89 4.99
C GLN A 65 2.75 -17.34 3.61
N ASN A 66 2.87 -16.43 2.65
CA ASN A 66 3.37 -16.74 1.31
C ASN A 66 4.87 -17.04 1.32
N ILE A 67 5.67 -16.38 2.15
CA ILE A 67 7.08 -16.75 2.37
C ILE A 67 7.16 -18.19 2.91
N VAL A 68 6.35 -18.54 3.91
CA VAL A 68 6.30 -19.90 4.47
C VAL A 68 5.82 -20.92 3.42
N ASN A 69 4.84 -20.56 2.60
CA ASN A 69 4.39 -21.41 1.49
C ASN A 69 5.53 -21.68 0.52
N HIS A 70 6.25 -20.65 0.11
CA HIS A 70 7.39 -20.77 -0.82
C HIS A 70 8.48 -21.69 -0.26
N ILE A 71 8.87 -21.51 1.00
CA ILE A 71 9.88 -22.37 1.67
C ILE A 71 9.44 -23.84 1.70
N ASN A 72 8.15 -24.08 1.82
CA ASN A 72 7.56 -25.43 1.83
C ASN A 72 7.17 -25.95 0.42
N ASN A 73 7.63 -25.31 -0.66
CA ASN A 73 7.30 -25.63 -2.05
C ASN A 73 5.79 -25.65 -2.34
N LYS A 74 5.03 -24.79 -1.66
CA LYS A 74 3.60 -24.60 -1.90
C LYS A 74 3.39 -23.35 -2.77
N PRO A 75 2.29 -23.32 -3.57
CA PRO A 75 1.98 -22.14 -4.37
C PRO A 75 1.67 -20.91 -3.49
N PHE A 76 1.91 -19.73 -4.02
CA PHE A 76 1.47 -18.50 -3.41
C PHE A 76 -0.06 -18.44 -3.36
N LYS A 77 -0.58 -17.89 -2.27
CA LYS A 77 -1.99 -17.49 -2.18
C LYS A 77 -2.11 -16.07 -2.74
N PRO A 78 -3.13 -15.78 -3.57
CA PRO A 78 -3.37 -14.42 -4.03
C PRO A 78 -3.48 -13.45 -2.86
N MET A 79 -2.79 -12.31 -2.98
CA MET A 79 -2.84 -11.23 -2.00
C MET A 79 -3.68 -10.08 -2.52
N LYS A 80 -4.49 -9.49 -1.65
CA LYS A 80 -5.27 -8.28 -1.96
C LYS A 80 -4.69 -7.07 -1.24
N PRO A 81 -4.80 -5.87 -1.80
CA PRO A 81 -4.40 -4.65 -1.11
C PRO A 81 -5.03 -4.56 0.28
N TRP A 82 -4.24 -4.14 1.25
CA TRP A 82 -4.66 -4.00 2.62
C TRP A 82 -4.14 -2.69 3.21
N PHE A 83 -5.00 -1.96 3.86
CA PHE A 83 -4.69 -0.68 4.47
C PHE A 83 -4.91 -0.77 5.97
N ARG A 84 -3.87 -0.46 6.73
CA ARG A 84 -3.94 -0.55 8.19
C ARG A 84 -5.00 0.39 8.76
N GLY A 85 -5.93 -0.19 9.54
CA GLY A 85 -7.03 0.55 10.16
C GLY A 85 -8.25 0.77 9.26
N PHE A 86 -8.15 0.51 7.96
CA PHE A 86 -9.30 0.60 7.06
C PHE A 86 -10.32 -0.50 7.35
N LYS A 87 -11.56 -0.11 7.61
CA LYS A 87 -12.67 -0.99 7.97
C LYS A 87 -13.62 -1.28 6.81
N GLY A 88 -13.45 -0.58 5.68
CA GLY A 88 -14.24 -0.75 4.48
C GLY A 88 -13.93 -2.03 3.71
N ARG A 89 -14.41 -2.13 2.48
CA ARG A 89 -14.24 -3.32 1.64
C ARG A 89 -13.16 -3.12 0.58
N VAL A 90 -12.43 -4.21 0.29
CA VAL A 90 -11.50 -4.29 -0.85
C VAL A 90 -11.89 -5.52 -1.67
N PHE A 91 -12.16 -5.32 -2.96
CA PHE A 91 -12.59 -6.37 -3.89
C PHE A 91 -11.99 -6.15 -5.28
N GLU A 92 -11.98 -7.19 -6.10
CA GLU A 92 -11.46 -7.13 -7.47
C GLU A 92 -12.38 -6.31 -8.37
N ASP A 93 -11.77 -5.54 -9.27
CA ASP A 93 -12.45 -4.82 -10.34
C ASP A 93 -12.52 -5.68 -11.60
N GLU A 94 -13.59 -5.58 -12.37
CA GLU A 94 -13.75 -6.26 -13.64
C GLU A 94 -12.62 -5.94 -14.66
N GLY A 95 -11.96 -4.79 -14.50
CA GLY A 95 -10.83 -4.34 -15.31
C GLY A 95 -9.46 -4.87 -14.89
N GLY A 96 -9.38 -5.79 -13.92
CA GLY A 96 -8.12 -6.39 -13.44
C GLY A 96 -7.35 -5.51 -12.44
N GLY A 97 -8.05 -4.73 -11.65
CA GLY A 97 -7.54 -3.96 -10.53
C GLY A 97 -8.30 -4.27 -9.25
N TRP A 98 -8.20 -3.36 -8.30
CA TRP A 98 -8.89 -3.44 -7.01
C TRP A 98 -9.76 -2.21 -6.80
N VAL A 99 -10.88 -2.39 -6.11
CA VAL A 99 -11.73 -1.29 -5.67
C VAL A 99 -11.75 -1.29 -4.14
N THR A 100 -11.50 -0.13 -3.57
CA THR A 100 -11.75 0.12 -2.14
C THR A 100 -13.07 0.87 -2.00
N GLU A 101 -13.88 0.45 -1.06
CA GLU A 101 -15.16 1.09 -0.75
C GLU A 101 -15.22 1.45 0.72
N GLY A 102 -15.53 2.70 1.02
CA GLY A 102 -15.76 3.17 2.37
C GLY A 102 -17.00 2.55 3.02
N ILE A 103 -17.31 2.96 4.24
CA ILE A 103 -18.51 2.53 4.95
C ILE A 103 -19.54 3.67 4.93
N TRP A 104 -20.72 3.37 4.46
CA TRP A 104 -21.82 4.32 4.38
C TRP A 104 -23.16 3.62 4.56
N GLN A 105 -24.16 4.37 4.96
CA GLN A 105 -25.53 3.88 5.12
C GLN A 105 -26.54 4.99 4.88
N VAL A 106 -27.72 4.64 4.39
CA VAL A 106 -28.86 5.56 4.25
C VAL A 106 -29.77 5.43 5.47
N ILE A 107 -30.01 6.55 6.15
CA ILE A 107 -30.85 6.63 7.32
C ILE A 107 -31.94 7.67 7.01
N GLY A 108 -33.13 7.21 6.62
CA GLY A 108 -34.20 8.09 6.12
C GLY A 108 -33.74 8.85 4.88
N THR A 109 -33.66 10.18 4.97
CA THR A 109 -33.18 11.06 3.89
C THR A 109 -31.71 11.47 4.03
N THR A 110 -31.02 10.91 5.00
CA THR A 110 -29.61 11.22 5.30
C THR A 110 -28.70 10.08 4.87
N VAL A 111 -27.61 10.40 4.19
CA VAL A 111 -26.52 9.46 3.94
C VAL A 111 -25.45 9.70 5.00
N LYS A 112 -25.20 8.71 5.84
CA LYS A 112 -24.08 8.71 6.80
C LYS A 112 -22.89 8.04 6.18
N VAL A 113 -21.72 8.69 6.19
CA VAL A 113 -20.44 8.14 5.75
C VAL A 113 -19.54 8.05 6.97
N SER A 114 -19.14 6.83 7.35
CA SER A 114 -18.31 6.54 8.53
C SER A 114 -16.92 6.01 8.18
N GLU A 115 -16.61 5.82 6.90
CA GLU A 115 -15.29 5.47 6.41
C GLU A 115 -15.15 5.95 4.97
N LEU A 116 -14.01 6.53 4.62
CA LEU A 116 -13.69 6.92 3.24
C LEU A 116 -12.71 5.92 2.61
N PRO A 117 -12.72 5.77 1.28
CA PRO A 117 -11.70 4.97 0.60
C PRO A 117 -10.29 5.47 0.92
N PRO A 118 -9.29 4.58 1.11
CA PRO A 118 -7.91 4.97 1.36
C PRO A 118 -7.35 5.98 0.36
N GLY A 119 -6.64 6.99 0.87
CA GLY A 119 -6.11 8.09 0.07
C GLY A 119 -7.16 9.12 -0.37
N ARG A 120 -8.34 9.12 0.25
CA ARG A 120 -9.30 10.22 0.20
C ARG A 120 -9.32 10.90 1.56
N TRP A 121 -8.70 12.08 1.64
CA TRP A 121 -8.58 12.82 2.89
C TRP A 121 -9.89 13.50 3.28
N THR A 122 -10.18 13.59 4.56
CA THR A 122 -11.41 14.18 5.09
C THR A 122 -11.57 15.64 4.67
N GLN A 123 -10.47 16.41 4.61
CA GLN A 123 -10.53 17.81 4.18
C GLN A 123 -10.90 17.94 2.71
N ASP A 124 -10.24 17.18 1.81
CA ASP A 124 -10.55 17.17 0.38
C ASP A 124 -12.00 16.70 0.14
N TYR A 125 -12.46 15.74 0.96
CA TYR A 125 -13.83 15.25 0.87
C TYR A 125 -14.85 16.30 1.30
N LYS A 126 -14.55 17.07 2.35
CA LYS A 126 -15.37 18.23 2.76
C LYS A 126 -15.49 19.24 1.62
N GLU A 127 -14.38 19.66 1.04
CA GLU A 127 -14.36 20.60 -0.09
C GLU A 127 -15.14 20.07 -1.29
N TYR A 128 -15.03 18.77 -1.55
CA TYR A 128 -15.85 18.12 -2.56
C TYR A 128 -17.35 18.20 -2.26
N LEU A 129 -17.76 17.94 -1.01
CA LEU A 129 -19.17 18.06 -0.60
C LEU A 129 -19.68 19.49 -0.73
N ASP A 130 -18.87 20.51 -0.44
CA ASP A 130 -19.23 21.92 -0.67
C ASP A 130 -19.58 22.16 -2.16
N THR A 131 -18.80 21.58 -3.08
CA THR A 131 -19.13 21.66 -4.53
C THR A 131 -20.44 20.96 -4.89
N LEU A 132 -20.84 19.91 -4.16
CA LEU A 132 -22.11 19.22 -4.40
C LEU A 132 -23.30 20.01 -3.87
N VAL A 133 -23.14 20.79 -2.79
CA VAL A 133 -24.15 21.73 -2.30
C VAL A 133 -24.39 22.84 -3.34
N GLU A 134 -23.32 23.44 -3.87
CA GLU A 134 -23.40 24.45 -4.93
C GLU A 134 -24.12 23.94 -6.17
N LYS A 135 -23.86 22.68 -6.56
CA LYS A 135 -24.51 21.99 -7.68
C LYS A 135 -25.94 21.53 -7.36
N LYS A 136 -26.39 21.72 -6.13
CA LYS A 136 -27.71 21.27 -5.64
C LYS A 136 -27.92 19.75 -5.75
N LEU A 137 -26.84 18.96 -5.75
CA LEU A 137 -26.92 17.52 -5.72
C LEU A 137 -27.18 16.98 -4.30
N ILE A 138 -26.74 17.74 -3.30
CA ILE A 138 -27.06 17.55 -1.89
C ILE A 138 -27.59 18.86 -1.31
N GLY A 139 -28.44 18.77 -0.28
CA GLY A 139 -28.99 19.95 0.38
C GLY A 139 -28.01 20.59 1.36
N SER A 140 -27.43 19.77 2.21
CA SER A 140 -26.45 20.20 3.22
C SER A 140 -25.62 18.97 3.70
N PHE A 141 -24.55 19.24 4.43
CA PHE A 141 -23.84 18.18 5.15
C PHE A 141 -23.28 18.71 6.48
N THR A 142 -23.02 17.78 7.41
CA THR A 142 -22.32 18.04 8.66
C THR A 142 -21.09 17.15 8.71
N ASN A 143 -19.95 17.73 9.08
CA ASN A 143 -18.70 16.99 9.29
C ASN A 143 -18.41 16.91 10.80
N ASN A 144 -18.53 15.72 11.36
CA ASN A 144 -18.21 15.40 12.76
C ASN A 144 -16.94 14.58 12.87
N SER A 145 -16.16 14.47 11.78
CA SER A 145 -14.92 13.68 11.75
C SER A 145 -13.91 14.22 12.75
N THR A 146 -13.17 13.30 13.34
CA THR A 146 -12.04 13.57 14.22
C THR A 146 -10.71 13.29 13.52
N THR A 147 -9.60 13.29 14.23
CA THR A 147 -8.29 12.85 13.70
C THR A 147 -8.23 11.35 13.43
N GLU A 148 -9.10 10.57 14.06
CA GLU A 148 -9.09 9.10 13.98
C GLU A 148 -10.29 8.53 13.23
N ASP A 149 -11.44 9.20 13.32
CA ASP A 149 -12.72 8.69 12.78
C ASP A 149 -13.32 9.63 11.74
N VAL A 150 -13.90 9.04 10.72
CA VAL A 150 -14.68 9.72 9.68
C VAL A 150 -16.15 9.71 10.09
N ASP A 151 -16.82 10.88 10.08
CA ASP A 151 -18.27 10.98 10.29
C ASP A 151 -18.85 12.18 9.54
N PHE A 152 -19.42 11.89 8.37
CA PHE A 152 -20.19 12.86 7.57
C PHE A 152 -21.67 12.47 7.54
N LEU A 153 -22.53 13.46 7.76
CA LEU A 153 -23.97 13.33 7.60
C LEU A 153 -24.40 14.21 6.42
N ILE A 154 -24.85 13.59 5.35
CA ILE A 154 -25.23 14.26 4.09
C ILE A 154 -26.75 14.21 3.94
N GLN A 155 -27.38 15.37 3.81
CA GLN A 155 -28.84 15.52 3.73
C GLN A 155 -29.29 15.95 2.35
N GLY A 156 -30.48 15.51 1.95
CA GLY A 156 -31.11 15.97 0.72
C GLY A 156 -30.36 15.54 -0.55
N TYR A 157 -29.78 14.35 -0.53
CA TYR A 157 -29.16 13.76 -1.72
C TYR A 157 -30.22 13.49 -2.79
N SER A 158 -30.02 14.03 -4.00
CA SER A 158 -30.94 13.94 -5.13
C SER A 158 -30.38 13.24 -6.36
N GLY A 159 -29.18 12.66 -6.24
CA GLY A 159 -28.49 11.96 -7.32
C GLY A 159 -29.06 10.56 -7.60
N LYS A 160 -28.49 9.89 -8.60
CA LYS A 160 -28.93 8.56 -9.04
C LYS A 160 -28.02 7.44 -8.54
N ASP A 161 -26.75 7.73 -8.31
CA ASP A 161 -25.72 6.77 -7.94
C ASP A 161 -24.93 7.29 -6.74
N ILE A 162 -25.36 6.91 -5.56
CA ILE A 162 -24.77 7.31 -4.29
C ILE A 162 -23.25 7.03 -4.24
N ILE A 163 -22.83 5.88 -4.71
CA ILE A 163 -21.44 5.45 -4.64
C ILE A 163 -20.56 6.35 -5.52
N LYS A 164 -20.99 6.58 -6.74
CA LYS A 164 -20.26 7.38 -7.72
C LYS A 164 -20.34 8.86 -7.38
N ASP A 165 -21.55 9.35 -7.10
CA ASP A 165 -21.80 10.78 -6.86
C ASP A 165 -21.15 11.27 -5.56
N LEU A 166 -21.10 10.43 -4.53
CA LEU A 166 -20.43 10.74 -3.26
C LEU A 166 -18.98 10.18 -3.21
N LYS A 167 -18.46 9.65 -4.31
CA LYS A 167 -17.10 9.13 -4.44
C LYS A 167 -16.73 8.16 -3.30
N LEU A 168 -17.63 7.24 -2.96
CA LEU A 168 -17.46 6.28 -1.87
C LEU A 168 -16.61 5.06 -2.25
N GLN A 169 -16.21 4.98 -3.52
CA GLN A 169 -15.25 3.99 -4.04
C GLN A 169 -14.04 4.67 -4.66
N LYS A 170 -12.91 3.97 -4.66
CA LYS A 170 -11.68 4.34 -5.35
C LYS A 170 -11.03 3.12 -5.97
N THR A 171 -10.74 3.20 -7.27
CA THR A 171 -10.02 2.14 -7.98
C THR A 171 -8.53 2.23 -7.72
N ILE A 172 -7.91 1.07 -7.47
CA ILE A 172 -6.48 0.88 -7.30
C ILE A 172 -6.00 0.02 -8.48
N ARG A 173 -5.14 0.58 -9.30
CA ARG A 173 -4.57 -0.14 -10.44
C ARG A 173 -3.20 -0.71 -10.06
N SER A 174 -3.01 -2.00 -10.28
CA SER A 174 -1.73 -2.69 -10.08
C SER A 174 -0.90 -2.81 -11.37
N THR A 175 -1.26 -2.05 -12.42
CA THR A 175 -0.60 -2.13 -13.74
C THR A 175 0.69 -1.32 -13.84
N ASN A 176 1.05 -0.58 -12.80
CA ASN A 176 2.16 0.37 -12.78
C ASN A 176 3.18 0.09 -11.68
N MET A 177 3.43 -1.19 -11.40
CA MET A 177 4.41 -1.61 -10.40
C MET A 177 5.80 -1.67 -11.01
N HIS A 178 6.56 -0.56 -10.92
CA HIS A 178 7.95 -0.48 -11.38
C HIS A 178 8.88 -0.35 -10.18
N LEU A 179 9.84 -1.26 -10.04
CA LEU A 179 10.79 -1.26 -8.95
C LEU A 179 12.20 -1.48 -9.48
N PHE A 180 13.20 -1.01 -8.73
CA PHE A 180 14.59 -1.33 -9.00
C PHE A 180 14.89 -2.75 -8.51
N HIS A 181 15.38 -3.58 -9.43
CA HIS A 181 15.95 -4.87 -9.10
C HIS A 181 17.47 -4.72 -9.01
N PRO A 182 18.15 -5.27 -7.98
CA PRO A 182 19.58 -5.05 -7.77
C PRO A 182 20.50 -5.39 -8.96
N SER A 183 20.11 -6.37 -9.79
CA SER A 183 20.93 -6.81 -10.93
C SER A 183 20.32 -6.48 -12.31
N LYS A 184 19.04 -6.10 -12.39
CA LYS A 184 18.34 -5.92 -13.67
C LYS A 184 17.94 -4.46 -13.96
N GLY A 185 18.21 -3.55 -13.00
CA GLY A 185 17.73 -2.17 -13.09
C GLY A 185 16.22 -2.05 -12.86
N ILE A 186 15.54 -1.16 -13.60
CA ILE A 186 14.09 -0.95 -13.45
C ILE A 186 13.33 -2.12 -14.07
N CYS A 187 12.54 -2.81 -13.26
CA CYS A 187 11.67 -3.91 -13.66
C CYS A 187 10.21 -3.54 -13.49
N LYS A 188 9.37 -3.95 -14.44
CA LYS A 188 7.93 -3.88 -14.33
C LYS A 188 7.40 -5.23 -13.83
N TYR A 189 6.66 -5.21 -12.73
CA TYR A 189 6.03 -6.39 -12.14
C TYR A 189 4.54 -6.43 -12.48
N GLN A 190 4.03 -7.64 -12.72
CA GLN A 190 2.63 -7.86 -13.04
C GLN A 190 1.77 -8.11 -11.79
N SER A 191 2.39 -8.62 -10.72
CA SER A 191 1.69 -8.93 -9.46
C SER A 191 2.60 -8.71 -8.24
N ALA A 192 1.97 -8.65 -7.07
CA ALA A 192 2.68 -8.61 -5.78
C ALA A 192 3.46 -9.90 -5.51
N GLU A 193 2.96 -11.02 -6.01
CA GLU A 193 3.60 -12.33 -5.88
C GLU A 193 4.91 -12.41 -6.67
N GLU A 194 5.01 -11.75 -7.83
CA GLU A 194 6.28 -11.63 -8.55
C GLU A 194 7.31 -10.84 -7.76
N ILE A 195 6.91 -9.69 -7.18
CA ILE A 195 7.78 -8.89 -6.30
C ILE A 195 8.24 -9.73 -5.11
N LEU A 196 7.32 -10.49 -4.50
CA LEU A 196 7.61 -11.35 -3.37
C LEU A 196 8.58 -12.49 -3.75
N SER A 197 8.42 -13.09 -4.91
CA SER A 197 9.29 -14.14 -5.44
C SER A 197 10.73 -13.64 -5.62
N ASP A 198 10.92 -12.50 -6.26
CA ASP A 198 12.23 -11.87 -6.44
C ASP A 198 12.87 -11.50 -5.09
N PHE A 199 12.07 -10.94 -4.16
CA PHE A 199 12.54 -10.65 -2.81
C PHE A 199 13.02 -11.90 -2.07
N ILE A 200 12.25 -13.01 -2.12
CA ILE A 200 12.61 -14.25 -1.43
C ILE A 200 13.94 -14.79 -2.00
N GLY A 201 14.09 -14.81 -3.34
CA GLY A 201 15.31 -15.25 -3.99
C GLY A 201 16.52 -14.45 -3.51
N LEU A 202 16.43 -13.12 -3.53
CA LEU A 202 17.48 -12.23 -3.07
C LEU A 202 17.75 -12.42 -1.57
N ARG A 203 16.73 -12.53 -0.73
CA ARG A 203 16.89 -12.70 0.71
C ARG A 203 17.60 -14.02 1.06
N LEU A 204 17.28 -15.10 0.37
CA LEU A 204 17.96 -16.39 0.55
C LEU A 204 19.43 -16.32 0.17
N GLU A 205 19.79 -15.59 -0.89
CA GLU A 205 21.17 -15.33 -1.27
C GLU A 205 21.93 -14.59 -0.14
N TYR A 206 21.31 -13.53 0.44
CA TYR A 206 21.92 -12.81 1.56
C TYR A 206 22.03 -13.64 2.83
N TYR A 207 21.09 -14.53 3.11
CA TYR A 207 21.23 -15.49 4.22
C TYR A 207 22.41 -16.45 4.00
N LYS A 208 22.66 -16.85 2.76
CA LYS A 208 23.85 -17.67 2.43
C LYS A 208 25.14 -16.89 2.64
N LYS A 209 25.23 -15.66 2.08
CA LYS A 209 26.40 -14.78 2.29
C LYS A 209 26.66 -14.54 3.79
N ARG A 210 25.61 -14.27 4.58
CA ARG A 210 25.72 -14.09 6.03
C ARG A 210 26.19 -15.34 6.74
N LYS A 211 25.69 -16.51 6.36
CA LYS A 211 26.16 -17.78 6.92
C LYS A 211 27.63 -17.99 6.65
N ASP A 212 28.07 -17.81 5.41
CA ASP A 212 29.46 -17.99 5.01
C ASP A 212 30.35 -17.01 5.78
N GLN A 213 29.97 -15.76 5.93
CA GLN A 213 30.73 -14.76 6.68
C GLN A 213 30.81 -15.04 8.19
N LEU A 214 29.78 -15.70 8.79
CA LEU A 214 29.79 -16.06 10.21
C LEU A 214 30.61 -17.32 10.53
N ILE A 215 30.96 -18.11 9.52
CA ILE A 215 31.74 -19.36 9.68
C ILE A 215 33.26 -19.09 9.62
N TRP A 216 33.65 -17.98 8.97
CA TRP A 216 35.04 -17.49 8.90
C TRP A 216 35.33 -16.55 10.08
#